data_5eff0deb1d21abf6a97d4fc2d7f7224d
#
_entry.id   5eff0deb1d21abf6a97d4fc2d7f7224d
#
_cell.length_a   1.000
_cell.length_b   1.000
_cell.length_c   1.000
_cell.angle_alpha   90.00
_cell.angle_beta   90.00
_cell.angle_gamma   90.00
#
_symmetry.space_group_name_H-M   'P 1'
#
loop_
_entity.id
_entity.type
_entity.pdbx_description
1 polymer ?
#
loop_
_entity_poly.entity_id
_entity_poly.type
_entity_poly.pdbx_seq_one_letter_code
_entity_poly.pdbx_strand_id
1 'polypeptide(L)'
;MEAIPPPPPRILIVDDDESVRDVISVLLREEGYHCAVASGADMALDLAEQEDTPLVISDMKMPGKDGLWLLEAFREKHPDTAVIMLTGYGDTEAAVDCLRRGAVDYLLKPPKLTDLIRAIERALAKRRVELARKRYQKKLERKVRDRTTELRSALKDVSTTYQNTLLALVTALDAREHETSDHSQRVVEYTAAIANVMLIKGPELEEIGRGALLHDIGKIGVPDAVLLKPGKLTPEEWVEMRKHPDIGYSMIAPIPFLSIPSQIVLSHQERFDGRGYPRGLARHDIHIGARIFAVADTLDAMTSDRPYRKGTTFANAIEEIHRCGGTQFDPEVVKAFLDIGEVGLMKIKEDMVARKKIAAAAKAAAAAAKAAGIEVVDPPKTPDAA
;
A
#
# COMPACT_ATOMS: atom_id res chain seq x y z
N MET A 1 3.06 28.62 -37.50
CA MET A 1 3.32 29.71 -36.56
C MET A 1 4.77 29.54 -36.08
N GLU A 2 5.69 30.36 -36.55
CA GLU A 2 7.04 30.39 -36.00
C GLU A 2 6.92 30.81 -34.52
N ALA A 3 7.56 30.04 -33.65
CA ALA A 3 7.59 30.35 -32.23
C ALA A 3 8.37 31.67 -32.04
N ILE A 4 7.72 32.67 -31.46
CA ILE A 4 8.42 33.91 -31.06
C ILE A 4 9.61 33.50 -30.19
N PRO A 5 10.85 33.88 -30.52
CA PRO A 5 12.02 33.54 -29.71
C PRO A 5 11.79 34.07 -28.29
N PRO A 6 12.18 33.29 -27.27
CA PRO A 6 12.03 33.73 -25.88
C PRO A 6 12.82 35.06 -25.70
N PRO A 7 12.33 35.96 -24.83
CA PRO A 7 13.03 37.19 -24.55
C PRO A 7 14.46 36.90 -24.09
N PRO A 8 15.41 37.79 -24.41
CA PRO A 8 16.80 37.61 -24.02
C PRO A 8 16.89 37.49 -22.49
N PRO A 9 17.74 36.57 -21.98
CA PRO A 9 17.85 36.36 -20.55
C PRO A 9 18.40 37.63 -19.86
N ARG A 10 17.83 37.92 -18.68
CA ARG A 10 18.30 39.00 -17.81
C ARG A 10 19.62 38.62 -17.16
N ILE A 11 20.60 39.50 -17.20
CA ILE A 11 21.90 39.35 -16.55
C ILE A 11 22.04 40.46 -15.51
N LEU A 12 22.30 40.08 -14.26
CA LEU A 12 22.59 41.02 -13.18
C LEU A 12 24.08 41.16 -13.01
N ILE A 13 24.60 42.41 -13.17
CA ILE A 13 26.00 42.76 -13.03
C ILE A 13 26.19 43.42 -11.68
N VAL A 14 27.08 42.89 -10.86
CA VAL A 14 27.33 43.34 -9.49
C VAL A 14 28.81 43.68 -9.33
N ASP A 15 29.11 44.94 -9.13
CA ASP A 15 30.45 45.48 -8.95
C ASP A 15 30.34 46.80 -8.16
N ASP A 16 31.26 47.13 -7.27
CA ASP A 16 31.25 48.40 -6.56
C ASP A 16 31.77 49.56 -7.45
N ASP A 17 32.57 49.25 -8.47
CA ASP A 17 33.03 50.25 -9.44
C ASP A 17 31.97 50.51 -10.53
N GLU A 18 31.45 51.75 -10.58
CA GLU A 18 30.44 52.19 -11.53
C GLU A 18 30.93 52.06 -12.97
N SER A 19 32.20 52.38 -13.24
CA SER A 19 32.79 52.33 -14.57
C SER A 19 32.84 50.89 -15.12
N VAL A 20 33.11 49.91 -14.25
CA VAL A 20 33.10 48.49 -14.60
C VAL A 20 31.69 48.02 -14.93
N ARG A 21 30.70 48.39 -14.09
CA ARG A 21 29.28 48.07 -14.32
C ARG A 21 28.80 48.63 -15.67
N ASP A 22 29.12 49.88 -15.93
CA ASP A 22 28.69 50.55 -17.18
C ASP A 22 29.29 49.90 -18.42
N VAL A 23 30.59 49.68 -18.41
CA VAL A 23 31.29 49.05 -19.55
C VAL A 23 30.72 47.68 -19.84
N ILE A 24 30.58 46.80 -18.81
CA ILE A 24 30.04 45.44 -18.99
C ILE A 24 28.58 45.50 -19.46
N SER A 25 27.78 46.41 -18.90
CA SER A 25 26.34 46.47 -19.23
C SER A 25 26.14 46.99 -20.67
N VAL A 26 26.94 47.94 -21.14
CA VAL A 26 26.87 48.42 -22.52
C VAL A 26 27.26 47.33 -23.51
N LEU A 27 28.40 46.67 -23.27
CA LEU A 27 28.88 45.57 -24.11
C LEU A 27 27.86 44.42 -24.24
N LEU A 28 27.23 44.02 -23.12
CA LEU A 28 26.27 42.94 -23.14
C LEU A 28 24.91 43.36 -23.76
N ARG A 29 24.51 44.61 -23.65
CA ARG A 29 23.32 45.14 -24.34
C ARG A 29 23.52 45.20 -25.86
N GLU A 30 24.69 45.54 -26.33
CA GLU A 30 25.03 45.48 -27.77
C GLU A 30 24.93 44.05 -28.32
N GLU A 31 25.22 43.05 -27.49
CA GLU A 31 25.07 41.64 -27.85
C GLU A 31 23.64 41.12 -27.63
N GLY A 32 22.68 41.98 -27.27
CA GLY A 32 21.26 41.64 -27.15
C GLY A 32 20.84 41.11 -25.80
N TYR A 33 21.66 41.18 -24.75
CA TYR A 33 21.27 40.76 -23.41
C TYR A 33 20.53 41.91 -22.68
N HIS A 34 19.58 41.52 -21.81
CA HIS A 34 18.94 42.47 -20.90
C HIS A 34 19.74 42.56 -19.59
N CYS A 35 20.27 43.75 -19.27
CA CYS A 35 21.17 43.93 -18.14
C CYS A 35 20.54 44.77 -17.03
N ALA A 36 20.60 44.27 -15.80
CA ALA A 36 20.41 45.04 -14.57
C ALA A 36 21.78 45.21 -13.87
N VAL A 37 21.93 46.29 -13.09
CA VAL A 37 23.18 46.58 -12.39
C VAL A 37 22.94 46.79 -10.89
N ALA A 38 23.86 46.34 -10.05
CA ALA A 38 23.86 46.54 -8.61
C ALA A 38 25.25 46.97 -8.14
N SER A 39 25.28 47.93 -7.21
CA SER A 39 26.55 48.40 -6.62
C SER A 39 27.06 47.61 -5.46
N GLY A 40 26.36 46.50 -5.07
CA GLY A 40 26.74 45.62 -3.99
C GLY A 40 25.74 44.48 -3.77
N ALA A 41 26.08 43.61 -2.83
CA ALA A 41 25.39 42.36 -2.60
C ALA A 41 23.91 42.52 -2.19
N ASP A 42 23.59 43.45 -1.30
CA ASP A 42 22.21 43.65 -0.81
C ASP A 42 21.29 44.09 -1.96
N MET A 43 21.74 45.11 -2.75
CA MET A 43 20.98 45.56 -3.92
C MET A 43 20.81 44.44 -4.97
N ALA A 44 21.81 43.59 -5.11
CA ALA A 44 21.74 42.46 -6.03
C ALA A 44 20.68 41.45 -5.64
N LEU A 45 20.55 41.13 -4.35
CA LEU A 45 19.50 40.24 -3.84
C LEU A 45 18.11 40.85 -3.96
N ASP A 46 17.97 42.15 -3.66
CA ASP A 46 16.68 42.86 -3.80
C ASP A 46 16.19 42.84 -5.26
N LEU A 47 17.09 43.05 -6.22
CA LEU A 47 16.78 42.97 -7.65
C LEU A 47 16.43 41.56 -8.12
N ALA A 48 17.06 40.54 -7.53
CA ALA A 48 16.78 39.15 -7.86
C ALA A 48 15.47 38.64 -7.26
N GLU A 49 15.01 39.22 -6.15
CA GLU A 49 13.68 38.93 -5.56
C GLU A 49 12.54 39.57 -6.40
N GLN A 50 12.80 40.71 -7.05
CA GLN A 50 11.79 41.43 -7.86
C GLN A 50 11.54 40.77 -9.21
N GLU A 51 12.56 40.18 -9.83
CA GLU A 51 12.48 39.68 -11.20
C GLU A 51 13.41 38.44 -11.39
N ASP A 52 12.96 37.44 -12.17
CA ASP A 52 13.76 36.24 -12.48
C ASP A 52 15.14 36.65 -13.03
N THR A 53 16.19 36.23 -12.36
CA THR A 53 17.57 36.55 -12.69
C THR A 53 18.32 35.26 -13.04
N PRO A 54 18.33 34.86 -14.32
CA PRO A 54 18.98 33.64 -14.77
C PRO A 54 20.48 33.58 -14.53
N LEU A 55 21.16 34.73 -14.56
CA LEU A 55 22.61 34.84 -14.45
C LEU A 55 23.01 36.07 -13.66
N VAL A 56 23.97 35.90 -12.77
CA VAL A 56 24.68 36.98 -12.06
C VAL A 56 26.14 36.95 -12.47
N ILE A 57 26.69 38.11 -12.74
CA ILE A 57 28.12 38.35 -12.91
C ILE A 57 28.54 39.25 -11.75
N SER A 58 29.34 38.74 -10.82
CA SER A 58 29.70 39.46 -9.59
C SER A 58 31.19 39.67 -9.47
N ASP A 59 31.58 40.87 -9.06
CA ASP A 59 32.93 41.07 -8.55
C ASP A 59 33.17 40.22 -7.27
N MET A 60 34.41 39.79 -7.13
CA MET A 60 34.89 39.07 -5.95
C MET A 60 35.05 39.99 -4.76
N LYS A 61 35.60 41.17 -4.92
CA LYS A 61 36.02 42.11 -3.88
C LYS A 61 35.14 43.33 -3.85
N MET A 62 34.12 43.32 -3.00
CA MET A 62 33.24 44.47 -2.80
C MET A 62 33.27 44.89 -1.32
N PRO A 63 33.06 46.18 -1.01
CA PRO A 63 32.95 46.65 0.37
C PRO A 63 31.76 45.99 1.13
N GLY A 64 31.99 45.61 2.37
CA GLY A 64 30.97 45.01 3.21
C GLY A 64 30.77 43.51 2.93
N LYS A 65 29.73 43.18 2.16
CA LYS A 65 29.45 41.79 1.72
C LYS A 65 30.12 41.54 0.40
N ASP A 66 31.11 40.67 0.39
CA ASP A 66 31.90 40.37 -0.80
C ASP A 66 31.16 39.43 -1.78
N GLY A 67 31.81 39.17 -2.93
CA GLY A 67 31.25 38.31 -3.96
C GLY A 67 31.10 36.87 -3.56
N LEU A 68 31.93 36.34 -2.63
CA LEU A 68 31.79 35.00 -2.11
C LEU A 68 30.53 34.86 -1.21
N TRP A 69 30.33 35.86 -0.37
CA TRP A 69 29.11 35.94 0.44
C TRP A 69 27.87 36.01 -0.48
N LEU A 70 27.92 36.80 -1.53
CA LEU A 70 26.82 36.91 -2.50
C LEU A 70 26.56 35.59 -3.21
N LEU A 71 27.59 34.86 -3.62
CA LEU A 71 27.49 33.55 -4.24
C LEU A 71 26.76 32.57 -3.32
N GLU A 72 27.12 32.53 -2.01
CA GLU A 72 26.48 31.69 -1.04
C GLU A 72 25.01 32.06 -0.83
N ALA A 73 24.70 33.34 -0.74
CA ALA A 73 23.33 33.85 -0.63
C ALA A 73 22.46 33.48 -1.84
N PHE A 74 23.02 33.60 -3.07
CA PHE A 74 22.30 33.17 -4.28
C PHE A 74 22.07 31.64 -4.30
N ARG A 75 23.02 30.83 -3.84
CA ARG A 75 22.84 29.41 -3.76
C ARG A 75 21.71 28.99 -2.81
N GLU A 76 21.55 29.72 -1.71
CA GLU A 76 20.53 29.44 -0.72
C GLU A 76 19.13 29.94 -1.18
N LYS A 77 19.06 31.21 -1.59
CA LYS A 77 17.78 31.88 -1.89
C LYS A 77 17.33 31.71 -3.34
N HIS A 78 18.26 31.66 -4.27
CA HIS A 78 18.03 31.57 -5.71
C HIS A 78 18.81 30.42 -6.35
N PRO A 79 18.59 29.16 -5.97
CA PRO A 79 19.41 28.00 -6.37
C PRO A 79 19.34 27.68 -7.87
N ASP A 80 18.50 28.38 -8.60
CA ASP A 80 18.35 28.23 -10.03
C ASP A 80 19.08 29.39 -10.83
N THR A 81 19.72 30.32 -10.13
CA THR A 81 20.51 31.39 -10.73
C THR A 81 21.96 30.91 -10.94
N ALA A 82 22.49 31.09 -12.14
CA ALA A 82 23.90 30.85 -12.41
C ALA A 82 24.74 32.06 -11.95
N VAL A 83 25.92 31.82 -11.37
CA VAL A 83 26.81 32.88 -10.92
C VAL A 83 28.18 32.74 -11.60
N ILE A 84 28.64 33.81 -12.24
CA ILE A 84 30.01 33.98 -12.79
C ILE A 84 30.73 35.01 -11.93
N MET A 85 31.95 34.69 -11.50
CA MET A 85 32.75 35.59 -10.67
C MET A 85 33.78 36.37 -11.51
N LEU A 86 33.92 37.64 -11.21
CA LEU A 86 35.01 38.48 -11.80
C LEU A 86 36.13 38.57 -10.75
N THR A 87 37.36 38.24 -11.13
CA THR A 87 38.51 38.18 -10.22
C THR A 87 39.66 39.09 -10.73
N GLY A 88 40.45 39.63 -9.82
CA GLY A 88 41.65 40.40 -10.18
C GLY A 88 42.84 39.50 -10.52
N TYR A 89 43.88 40.13 -11.11
CA TYR A 89 45.14 39.44 -11.40
C TYR A 89 45.78 38.94 -10.10
N GLY A 90 46.17 37.65 -10.06
CA GLY A 90 46.87 37.03 -8.92
C GLY A 90 45.99 36.23 -7.97
N ASP A 91 44.65 36.23 -8.07
CA ASP A 91 43.72 35.59 -7.17
C ASP A 91 43.34 34.15 -7.64
N THR A 92 44.28 33.34 -8.12
CA THR A 92 44.01 31.99 -8.64
C THR A 92 43.45 31.03 -7.60
N GLU A 93 43.86 31.13 -6.33
CA GLU A 93 43.30 30.32 -5.23
C GLU A 93 41.82 30.67 -4.97
N ALA A 94 41.52 31.98 -4.98
CA ALA A 94 40.15 32.46 -4.80
C ALA A 94 39.22 32.08 -5.97
N ALA A 95 39.75 32.04 -7.18
CA ALA A 95 39.00 31.56 -8.36
C ALA A 95 38.63 30.08 -8.23
N VAL A 96 39.53 29.23 -7.76
CA VAL A 96 39.23 27.79 -7.48
C VAL A 96 38.21 27.64 -6.35
N ASP A 97 38.32 28.47 -5.30
CA ASP A 97 37.37 28.44 -4.18
C ASP A 97 35.96 28.83 -4.61
N CYS A 98 35.80 29.81 -5.47
CA CYS A 98 34.49 30.16 -6.07
C CYS A 98 33.83 28.99 -6.78
N LEU A 99 34.57 28.27 -7.62
CA LEU A 99 34.04 27.10 -8.32
C LEU A 99 33.63 26.01 -7.37
N ARG A 100 34.42 25.74 -6.31
CA ARG A 100 34.07 24.79 -5.25
C ARG A 100 32.80 25.17 -4.48
N ARG A 101 32.60 26.47 -4.25
CA ARG A 101 31.40 27.00 -3.58
C ARG A 101 30.21 27.11 -4.52
N GLY A 102 30.35 26.80 -5.80
CA GLY A 102 29.25 26.64 -6.75
C GLY A 102 29.08 27.74 -7.79
N ALA A 103 30.05 28.60 -7.97
CA ALA A 103 30.12 29.44 -9.15
C ALA A 103 30.20 28.57 -10.42
N VAL A 104 29.53 29.00 -11.48
CA VAL A 104 29.54 28.23 -12.75
C VAL A 104 30.84 28.43 -13.50
N ASP A 105 31.41 29.64 -13.40
CA ASP A 105 32.66 30.04 -14.07
C ASP A 105 33.25 31.22 -13.34
N TYR A 106 34.49 31.59 -13.72
CA TYR A 106 35.13 32.84 -13.32
C TYR A 106 35.87 33.49 -14.50
N LEU A 107 36.08 34.82 -14.46
CA LEU A 107 36.78 35.59 -15.46
C LEU A 107 37.74 36.59 -14.81
N LEU A 108 38.87 36.79 -15.42
CA LEU A 108 39.84 37.81 -14.96
C LEU A 108 39.41 39.21 -15.39
N LYS A 109 39.56 40.21 -14.53
CA LYS A 109 39.34 41.64 -14.82
C LYS A 109 40.58 42.22 -15.53
N PRO A 110 40.41 43.05 -16.58
CA PRO A 110 39.19 43.32 -17.32
C PRO A 110 38.81 42.11 -18.22
N PRO A 111 37.55 41.63 -18.23
CA PRO A 111 37.21 40.53 -19.09
C PRO A 111 37.21 40.92 -20.56
N LYS A 112 37.75 40.05 -21.40
CA LYS A 112 37.59 40.23 -22.86
C LYS A 112 36.15 39.89 -23.24
N LEU A 113 35.54 40.66 -24.14
CA LEU A 113 34.14 40.44 -24.54
C LEU A 113 33.88 39.01 -25.02
N THR A 114 34.79 38.45 -25.81
CA THR A 114 34.68 37.06 -26.31
C THR A 114 34.64 36.00 -25.19
N ASP A 115 35.42 36.20 -24.13
CA ASP A 115 35.49 35.27 -23.00
C ASP A 115 34.26 35.42 -22.12
N LEU A 116 33.79 36.66 -21.93
CA LEU A 116 32.55 36.97 -21.19
C LEU A 116 31.32 36.32 -21.84
N ILE A 117 31.15 36.49 -23.16
CA ILE A 117 30.04 35.90 -23.91
C ILE A 117 30.08 34.38 -23.82
N ARG A 118 31.23 33.74 -24.01
CA ARG A 118 31.37 32.28 -23.88
C ARG A 118 31.05 31.76 -22.49
N ALA A 119 31.44 32.48 -21.43
CA ALA A 119 31.11 32.13 -20.07
C ALA A 119 29.61 32.23 -19.79
N ILE A 120 28.97 33.33 -20.27
CA ILE A 120 27.53 33.54 -20.19
C ILE A 120 26.75 32.38 -20.87
N GLU A 121 27.12 32.08 -22.12
CA GLU A 121 26.47 31.00 -22.88
C GLU A 121 26.59 29.66 -22.20
N ARG A 122 27.77 29.31 -21.69
CA ARG A 122 28.00 28.08 -20.91
C ARG A 122 27.18 28.04 -19.64
N ALA A 123 27.15 29.14 -18.89
CA ALA A 123 26.39 29.24 -17.64
C ALA A 123 24.88 29.08 -17.88
N LEU A 124 24.33 29.77 -18.88
CA LEU A 124 22.93 29.68 -19.25
C LEU A 124 22.55 28.30 -19.81
N ALA A 125 23.45 27.67 -20.59
CA ALA A 125 23.25 26.32 -21.11
C ALA A 125 23.21 25.29 -19.94
N LYS A 126 24.16 25.37 -19.00
CA LYS A 126 24.19 24.51 -17.81
C LYS A 126 22.94 24.69 -16.97
N ARG A 127 22.52 25.93 -16.68
CA ARG A 127 21.29 26.26 -15.99
C ARG A 127 20.06 25.61 -16.67
N ARG A 128 19.93 25.73 -17.99
CA ARG A 128 18.82 25.13 -18.75
C ARG A 128 18.74 23.61 -18.57
N VAL A 129 19.88 22.92 -18.64
CA VAL A 129 19.94 21.47 -18.45
C VAL A 129 19.56 21.10 -17.06
N GLU A 130 20.04 21.81 -16.03
CA GLU A 130 19.69 21.51 -14.63
C GLU A 130 18.20 21.74 -14.34
N LEU A 131 17.64 22.85 -14.85
CA LEU A 131 16.20 23.11 -14.71
C LEU A 131 15.35 22.06 -15.43
N ALA A 132 15.74 21.64 -16.62
CA ALA A 132 15.06 20.59 -17.36
C ALA A 132 15.11 19.26 -16.59
N ARG A 133 16.28 18.92 -16.00
CA ARG A 133 16.46 17.74 -15.16
C ARG A 133 15.55 17.78 -13.93
N LYS A 134 15.52 18.90 -13.19
CA LYS A 134 14.66 19.09 -12.02
C LYS A 134 13.17 18.95 -12.38
N ARG A 135 12.74 19.55 -13.49
CA ARG A 135 11.36 19.44 -13.99
C ARG A 135 10.98 18.00 -14.36
N TYR A 136 11.90 17.31 -15.06
CA TYR A 136 11.71 15.90 -15.43
C TYR A 136 11.61 14.99 -14.22
N GLN A 137 12.50 15.18 -13.23
CA GLN A 137 12.49 14.41 -11.98
C GLN A 137 11.16 14.60 -11.23
N LYS A 138 10.70 15.84 -11.03
CA LYS A 138 9.40 16.12 -10.39
C LYS A 138 8.23 15.47 -11.14
N LYS A 139 8.26 15.50 -12.48
CA LYS A 139 7.24 14.84 -13.31
C LYS A 139 7.26 13.31 -13.14
N LEU A 140 8.45 12.73 -13.06
CA LEU A 140 8.61 11.29 -12.85
C LEU A 140 8.13 10.86 -11.48
N GLU A 141 8.52 11.58 -10.42
CA GLU A 141 8.06 11.34 -9.05
C GLU A 141 6.54 11.37 -8.93
N ARG A 142 5.90 12.38 -9.54
CA ARG A 142 4.44 12.47 -9.62
C ARG A 142 3.85 11.26 -10.33
N LYS A 143 4.39 10.89 -11.49
CA LYS A 143 3.90 9.74 -12.26
C LYS A 143 4.04 8.42 -11.51
N VAL A 144 5.15 8.22 -10.79
CA VAL A 144 5.36 7.04 -9.93
C VAL A 144 4.32 7.01 -8.83
N ARG A 145 4.08 8.13 -8.13
CA ARG A 145 3.07 8.22 -7.08
C ARG A 145 1.67 7.87 -7.60
N ASP A 146 1.26 8.49 -8.71
CA ASP A 146 -0.06 8.27 -9.32
C ASP A 146 -0.24 6.78 -9.70
N ARG A 147 0.76 6.19 -10.36
CA ARG A 147 0.74 4.77 -10.75
C ARG A 147 0.74 3.81 -9.56
N THR A 148 1.47 4.15 -8.49
CA THR A 148 1.48 3.33 -7.27
C THR A 148 0.10 3.33 -6.61
N THR A 149 -0.57 4.49 -6.59
CA THR A 149 -1.93 4.61 -6.05
C THR A 149 -2.95 3.84 -6.89
N GLU A 150 -2.91 3.98 -8.21
CA GLU A 150 -3.75 3.22 -9.14
C GLU A 150 -3.57 1.71 -8.97
N LEU A 151 -2.32 1.24 -8.90
CA LEU A 151 -2.00 -0.17 -8.74
C LEU A 151 -2.52 -0.73 -7.40
N ARG A 152 -2.34 0.01 -6.30
CA ARG A 152 -2.87 -0.39 -4.99
C ARG A 152 -4.39 -0.50 -5.01
N SER A 153 -5.09 0.46 -5.65
CA SER A 153 -6.54 0.40 -5.79
C SER A 153 -6.97 -0.83 -6.61
N ALA A 154 -6.35 -1.05 -7.77
CA ALA A 154 -6.66 -2.19 -8.62
C ALA A 154 -6.42 -3.54 -7.91
N LEU A 155 -5.33 -3.67 -7.15
CA LEU A 155 -5.05 -4.88 -6.35
C LEU A 155 -6.11 -5.08 -5.26
N LYS A 156 -6.56 -4.01 -4.59
CA LYS A 156 -7.64 -4.09 -3.60
C LYS A 156 -8.96 -4.54 -4.24
N ASP A 157 -9.30 -4.00 -5.40
CA ASP A 157 -10.53 -4.35 -6.13
C ASP A 157 -10.51 -5.82 -6.59
N VAL A 158 -9.38 -6.30 -7.11
CA VAL A 158 -9.18 -7.71 -7.46
C VAL A 158 -9.33 -8.60 -6.23
N SER A 159 -8.69 -8.26 -5.11
CA SER A 159 -8.78 -9.01 -3.86
C SER A 159 -10.21 -9.09 -3.34
N THR A 160 -10.92 -7.96 -3.36
CA THR A 160 -12.32 -7.89 -2.90
C THR A 160 -13.25 -8.71 -3.81
N THR A 161 -13.11 -8.58 -5.13
CA THR A 161 -13.89 -9.35 -6.11
C THR A 161 -13.68 -10.84 -5.91
N TYR A 162 -12.44 -11.23 -5.68
CA TYR A 162 -12.06 -12.59 -5.43
C TYR A 162 -12.70 -13.16 -4.14
N GLN A 163 -12.61 -12.43 -3.02
CA GLN A 163 -13.27 -12.84 -1.76
C GLN A 163 -14.78 -12.99 -1.93
N ASN A 164 -15.42 -12.06 -2.63
CA ASN A 164 -16.84 -12.12 -2.91
C ASN A 164 -17.20 -13.34 -3.77
N THR A 165 -16.35 -13.72 -4.72
CA THR A 165 -16.56 -14.90 -5.57
C THR A 165 -16.49 -16.18 -4.74
N LEU A 166 -15.49 -16.31 -3.85
CA LEU A 166 -15.40 -17.47 -2.96
C LEU A 166 -16.63 -17.57 -2.06
N LEU A 167 -17.05 -16.46 -1.47
CA LEU A 167 -18.24 -16.42 -0.61
C LEU A 167 -19.51 -16.79 -1.38
N ALA A 168 -19.65 -16.35 -2.62
CA ALA A 168 -20.78 -16.72 -3.46
C ALA A 168 -20.82 -18.23 -3.75
N LEU A 169 -19.67 -18.87 -4.01
CA LEU A 169 -19.57 -20.32 -4.21
C LEU A 169 -19.98 -21.09 -2.96
N VAL A 170 -19.47 -20.67 -1.79
CA VAL A 170 -19.85 -21.29 -0.49
C VAL A 170 -21.34 -21.10 -0.23
N THR A 171 -21.89 -19.91 -0.44
CA THR A 171 -23.32 -19.63 -0.27
C THR A 171 -24.19 -20.49 -1.19
N ALA A 172 -23.75 -20.74 -2.43
CA ALA A 172 -24.45 -21.62 -3.35
C ALA A 172 -24.46 -23.09 -2.87
N LEU A 173 -23.36 -23.55 -2.27
CA LEU A 173 -23.25 -24.87 -1.66
C LEU A 173 -24.14 -24.99 -0.43
N ASP A 174 -24.06 -24.01 0.51
CA ASP A 174 -24.90 -23.96 1.72
C ASP A 174 -26.41 -24.01 1.35
N ALA A 175 -26.81 -23.29 0.28
CA ALA A 175 -28.18 -23.30 -0.21
C ALA A 175 -28.61 -24.69 -0.74
N ARG A 176 -27.69 -25.46 -1.32
CA ARG A 176 -27.93 -26.83 -1.80
C ARG A 176 -28.12 -27.79 -0.61
N GLU A 177 -27.35 -27.61 0.48
CA GLU A 177 -27.40 -28.46 1.67
C GLU A 177 -28.55 -28.11 2.62
N HIS A 178 -29.31 -27.05 2.38
CA HIS A 178 -30.27 -26.46 3.32
C HIS A 178 -29.61 -26.02 4.65
N GLU A 179 -28.30 -25.88 4.69
CA GLU A 179 -27.61 -25.26 5.82
C GLU A 179 -27.76 -23.72 5.77
N THR A 180 -27.66 -23.11 6.94
CA THR A 180 -27.73 -21.64 7.00
C THR A 180 -26.38 -21.07 6.61
N SER A 181 -26.33 -20.13 5.66
CA SER A 181 -25.12 -19.41 5.21
C SER A 181 -24.29 -18.74 6.32
N ASP A 182 -24.77 -18.85 7.56
CA ASP A 182 -24.13 -18.27 8.73
C ASP A 182 -23.10 -19.20 9.36
N HIS A 183 -23.19 -20.53 9.11
CA HIS A 183 -22.27 -21.52 9.67
C HIS A 183 -20.82 -21.22 9.21
N SER A 184 -20.56 -21.22 7.92
CA SER A 184 -19.23 -21.01 7.37
C SER A 184 -18.58 -19.71 7.88
N GLN A 185 -19.37 -18.63 8.00
CA GLN A 185 -18.87 -17.36 8.53
C GLN A 185 -18.56 -17.43 10.03
N ARG A 186 -19.41 -18.10 10.85
CA ARG A 186 -19.15 -18.25 12.28
C ARG A 186 -17.89 -19.07 12.52
N VAL A 187 -17.71 -20.16 11.79
CA VAL A 187 -16.52 -21.00 11.90
C VAL A 187 -15.25 -20.21 11.54
N VAL A 188 -15.29 -19.37 10.50
CA VAL A 188 -14.16 -18.47 10.17
C VAL A 188 -13.82 -17.53 11.32
N GLU A 189 -14.81 -16.89 11.95
CA GLU A 189 -14.56 -15.94 13.06
C GLU A 189 -14.03 -16.68 14.31
N TYR A 190 -14.56 -17.84 14.66
CA TYR A 190 -14.02 -18.65 15.76
C TYR A 190 -12.60 -19.14 15.46
N THR A 191 -12.34 -19.59 14.23
CA THR A 191 -11.00 -19.98 13.78
C THR A 191 -10.03 -18.82 13.92
N ALA A 192 -10.42 -17.62 13.47
CA ALA A 192 -9.59 -16.43 13.58
C ALA A 192 -9.32 -16.03 15.04
N ALA A 193 -10.31 -16.14 15.90
CA ALA A 193 -10.15 -15.83 17.32
C ALA A 193 -9.14 -16.77 18.01
N ILE A 194 -9.25 -18.08 17.77
CA ILE A 194 -8.31 -19.08 18.31
C ILE A 194 -6.90 -18.84 17.76
N ALA A 195 -6.76 -18.63 16.42
CA ALA A 195 -5.49 -18.35 15.77
C ALA A 195 -4.81 -17.10 16.33
N ASN A 196 -5.57 -16.04 16.62
CA ASN A 196 -5.04 -14.81 17.24
C ASN A 196 -4.48 -15.04 18.64
N VAL A 197 -5.14 -15.87 19.48
CA VAL A 197 -4.60 -16.27 20.79
C VAL A 197 -3.29 -17.04 20.64
N MET A 198 -3.18 -17.86 19.59
CA MET A 198 -1.95 -18.57 19.22
C MET A 198 -0.90 -17.68 18.54
N LEU A 199 -1.12 -16.35 18.47
CA LEU A 199 -0.24 -15.36 17.87
C LEU A 199 -0.05 -15.49 16.34
N ILE A 200 -0.91 -16.22 15.66
CA ILE A 200 -0.94 -16.32 14.20
C ILE A 200 -1.61 -15.05 13.64
N LYS A 201 -0.91 -14.32 12.76
CA LYS A 201 -1.35 -13.02 12.24
C LYS A 201 -1.00 -12.84 10.76
N GLY A 202 -1.52 -11.77 10.17
CA GLY A 202 -1.17 -11.36 8.80
C GLY A 202 -1.58 -12.41 7.75
N PRO A 203 -0.72 -12.66 6.73
CA PRO A 203 -1.08 -13.54 5.61
C PRO A 203 -1.47 -14.96 6.03
N GLU A 204 -0.81 -15.51 7.03
CA GLU A 204 -1.11 -16.87 7.52
C GLU A 204 -2.53 -16.96 8.11
N LEU A 205 -2.95 -15.97 8.89
CA LEU A 205 -4.32 -15.89 9.41
C LEU A 205 -5.37 -15.81 8.29
N GLU A 206 -5.08 -15.02 7.24
CA GLU A 206 -5.96 -14.93 6.08
C GLU A 206 -6.08 -16.25 5.33
N GLU A 207 -4.97 -16.98 5.17
CA GLU A 207 -4.95 -18.29 4.53
C GLU A 207 -5.74 -19.33 5.32
N ILE A 208 -5.59 -19.34 6.65
CA ILE A 208 -6.38 -20.19 7.55
C ILE A 208 -7.87 -19.83 7.45
N GLY A 209 -8.21 -18.56 7.45
CA GLY A 209 -9.60 -18.11 7.27
C GLY A 209 -10.22 -18.56 5.94
N ARG A 210 -9.44 -18.46 4.84
CA ARG A 210 -9.89 -18.98 3.52
C ARG A 210 -10.07 -20.49 3.53
N GLY A 211 -9.17 -21.24 4.16
CA GLY A 211 -9.31 -22.68 4.32
C GLY A 211 -10.55 -23.07 5.11
N ALA A 212 -10.80 -22.36 6.22
CA ALA A 212 -12.00 -22.55 7.04
C ALA A 212 -13.29 -22.23 6.27
N LEU A 213 -13.29 -21.15 5.45
CA LEU A 213 -14.42 -20.79 4.61
C LEU A 213 -14.75 -21.85 3.55
N LEU A 214 -13.72 -22.48 2.98
CA LEU A 214 -13.84 -23.41 1.86
C LEU A 214 -13.85 -24.88 2.29
N HIS A 215 -13.81 -25.18 3.59
CA HIS A 215 -13.60 -26.56 4.11
C HIS A 215 -14.48 -27.60 3.43
N ASP A 216 -15.73 -27.29 3.20
CA ASP A 216 -16.76 -28.15 2.65
C ASP A 216 -16.98 -28.03 1.14
N ILE A 217 -16.18 -27.20 0.41
CA ILE A 217 -16.40 -26.96 -1.02
C ILE A 217 -16.47 -28.24 -1.86
N GLY A 218 -15.81 -29.29 -1.42
CA GLY A 218 -15.82 -30.59 -2.11
C GLY A 218 -17.14 -31.34 -2.03
N LYS A 219 -18.06 -30.97 -1.17
CA LYS A 219 -19.40 -31.53 -1.12
C LYS A 219 -20.20 -31.27 -2.42
N ILE A 220 -19.75 -30.32 -3.24
CA ILE A 220 -20.30 -30.11 -4.58
C ILE A 220 -20.21 -31.37 -5.45
N GLY A 221 -19.22 -32.23 -5.20
CA GLY A 221 -19.02 -33.49 -5.91
C GLY A 221 -19.72 -34.70 -5.27
N VAL A 222 -20.38 -34.51 -4.12
CA VAL A 222 -21.14 -35.58 -3.47
C VAL A 222 -22.52 -35.71 -4.12
N PRO A 223 -22.99 -36.93 -4.47
CA PRO A 223 -24.33 -37.15 -5.04
C PRO A 223 -25.44 -36.67 -4.13
N ASP A 224 -26.51 -36.06 -4.68
CA ASP A 224 -27.66 -35.54 -3.92
C ASP A 224 -28.35 -36.63 -3.08
N ALA A 225 -28.40 -37.86 -3.58
CA ALA A 225 -28.97 -38.99 -2.85
C ALA A 225 -28.25 -39.27 -1.54
N VAL A 226 -26.96 -38.89 -1.41
CA VAL A 226 -26.17 -39.03 -0.18
C VAL A 226 -26.21 -37.74 0.64
N LEU A 227 -25.97 -36.60 -0.05
CA LEU A 227 -25.84 -35.27 0.58
C LEU A 227 -27.15 -34.82 1.24
N LEU A 228 -28.28 -35.01 0.54
CA LEU A 228 -29.62 -34.55 0.98
C LEU A 228 -30.45 -35.65 1.65
N LYS A 229 -29.84 -36.79 1.98
CA LYS A 229 -30.57 -37.91 2.55
C LYS A 229 -31.19 -37.55 3.92
N PRO A 230 -32.52 -37.69 4.09
CA PRO A 230 -33.13 -37.50 5.38
C PRO A 230 -32.84 -38.73 6.27
N GLY A 231 -31.91 -38.55 7.21
CA GLY A 231 -31.56 -39.60 8.18
C GLY A 231 -30.09 -40.01 8.17
N LYS A 232 -29.79 -41.16 8.78
CA LYS A 232 -28.40 -41.63 8.89
C LYS A 232 -27.91 -42.23 7.58
N LEU A 233 -26.67 -41.96 7.23
CA LEU A 233 -26.00 -42.57 6.09
C LEU A 233 -25.66 -44.05 6.36
N THR A 234 -25.77 -44.89 5.34
CA THR A 234 -25.26 -46.27 5.39
C THR A 234 -23.73 -46.26 5.31
N PRO A 235 -23.07 -47.42 5.63
CA PRO A 235 -21.62 -47.52 5.51
C PRO A 235 -21.10 -47.14 4.06
N GLU A 236 -21.83 -47.54 3.04
CA GLU A 236 -21.49 -47.31 1.62
C GLU A 236 -21.65 -45.81 1.30
N GLU A 237 -22.69 -45.16 1.76
CA GLU A 237 -22.93 -43.74 1.60
C GLU A 237 -21.89 -42.90 2.36
N TRP A 238 -21.42 -43.40 3.51
CA TRP A 238 -20.31 -42.77 4.24
C TRP A 238 -19.00 -42.82 3.44
N VAL A 239 -18.77 -43.86 2.64
CA VAL A 239 -17.58 -43.89 1.71
C VAL A 239 -17.65 -42.73 0.71
N GLU A 240 -18.84 -42.48 0.15
CA GLU A 240 -19.02 -41.35 -0.77
C GLU A 240 -18.87 -40.01 -0.07
N MET A 241 -19.50 -39.83 1.10
CA MET A 241 -19.41 -38.59 1.87
C MET A 241 -17.96 -38.25 2.24
N ARG A 242 -17.16 -39.24 2.64
CA ARG A 242 -15.77 -39.06 3.05
C ARG A 242 -14.82 -38.65 1.92
N LYS A 243 -15.28 -38.60 0.67
CA LYS A 243 -14.49 -38.13 -0.48
C LYS A 243 -14.42 -36.62 -0.58
N HIS A 244 -15.33 -35.87 0.10
CA HIS A 244 -15.40 -34.42 -0.09
C HIS A 244 -14.08 -33.67 0.25
N PRO A 245 -13.22 -34.08 1.24
CA PRO A 245 -11.96 -33.38 1.43
C PRO A 245 -11.00 -33.52 0.21
N ASP A 246 -10.91 -34.72 -0.38
CA ASP A 246 -10.10 -34.97 -1.56
C ASP A 246 -10.64 -34.24 -2.79
N ILE A 247 -11.98 -34.25 -2.99
CA ILE A 247 -12.65 -33.51 -4.07
C ILE A 247 -12.37 -32.02 -3.92
N GLY A 248 -12.60 -31.46 -2.71
CA GLY A 248 -12.34 -30.05 -2.42
C GLY A 248 -10.89 -29.66 -2.65
N TYR A 249 -9.96 -30.49 -2.18
CA TYR A 249 -8.54 -30.28 -2.45
C TYR A 249 -8.25 -30.25 -3.95
N SER A 250 -8.72 -31.22 -4.72
CA SER A 250 -8.46 -31.30 -6.16
C SER A 250 -9.03 -30.10 -6.93
N MET A 251 -10.12 -29.50 -6.44
CA MET A 251 -10.74 -28.34 -7.07
C MET A 251 -9.92 -27.04 -6.86
N ILE A 252 -9.38 -26.85 -5.65
CA ILE A 252 -8.77 -25.57 -5.29
C ILE A 252 -7.24 -25.57 -5.28
N ALA A 253 -6.57 -26.74 -5.14
CA ALA A 253 -5.13 -26.85 -5.12
C ALA A 253 -4.41 -26.31 -6.40
N PRO A 254 -5.00 -26.40 -7.63
CA PRO A 254 -4.40 -25.79 -8.81
C PRO A 254 -4.35 -24.25 -8.78
N ILE A 255 -5.05 -23.61 -7.86
CA ILE A 255 -5.12 -22.16 -7.74
C ILE A 255 -3.98 -21.70 -6.81
N PRO A 256 -2.97 -20.96 -7.31
CA PRO A 256 -1.72 -20.71 -6.56
C PRO A 256 -1.93 -20.10 -5.16
N PHE A 257 -2.84 -19.14 -5.01
CA PHE A 257 -3.11 -18.45 -3.74
C PHE A 257 -4.06 -19.24 -2.81
N LEU A 258 -4.54 -20.43 -3.21
CA LEU A 258 -5.28 -21.39 -2.38
C LEU A 258 -4.44 -22.61 -1.99
N SER A 259 -3.14 -22.59 -2.23
CA SER A 259 -2.25 -23.70 -1.92
C SER A 259 -2.31 -24.11 -0.44
N ILE A 260 -2.20 -23.14 0.49
CA ILE A 260 -2.34 -23.41 1.93
C ILE A 260 -3.80 -23.68 2.34
N PRO A 261 -4.79 -22.88 1.93
CA PRO A 261 -6.21 -23.22 2.13
C PRO A 261 -6.57 -24.63 1.69
N SER A 262 -6.04 -25.13 0.57
CA SER A 262 -6.30 -26.48 0.08
C SER A 262 -5.84 -27.58 1.03
N GLN A 263 -4.72 -27.36 1.74
CA GLN A 263 -4.25 -28.33 2.76
C GLN A 263 -5.20 -28.37 3.96
N ILE A 264 -5.79 -27.24 4.31
CA ILE A 264 -6.81 -27.19 5.39
C ILE A 264 -8.08 -27.93 4.95
N VAL A 265 -8.55 -27.68 3.71
CA VAL A 265 -9.68 -28.40 3.12
C VAL A 265 -9.44 -29.91 3.09
N LEU A 266 -8.24 -30.34 2.72
CA LEU A 266 -7.88 -31.76 2.68
C LEU A 266 -7.88 -32.38 4.08
N SER A 267 -7.52 -31.63 5.12
CA SER A 267 -7.22 -32.15 6.45
C SER A 267 -8.26 -31.80 7.54
N HIS A 268 -9.33 -31.09 7.18
CA HIS A 268 -10.30 -30.60 8.17
C HIS A 268 -11.06 -31.72 8.92
N GLN A 269 -11.11 -32.92 8.38
CA GLN A 269 -11.69 -34.10 8.98
C GLN A 269 -10.66 -35.01 9.65
N GLU A 270 -9.40 -34.61 9.68
CA GLU A 270 -8.38 -35.34 10.43
C GLU A 270 -8.53 -35.11 11.94
N ARG A 271 -8.11 -36.10 12.73
CA ARG A 271 -8.16 -36.07 14.18
C ARG A 271 -6.75 -36.15 14.76
N PHE A 272 -6.53 -35.45 15.86
CA PHE A 272 -5.22 -35.43 16.51
C PHE A 272 -4.69 -36.84 16.86
N ASP A 273 -5.58 -37.79 17.17
CA ASP A 273 -5.25 -39.19 17.46
C ASP A 273 -4.99 -40.08 16.21
N GLY A 274 -5.08 -39.53 15.00
CA GLY A 274 -4.88 -40.25 13.74
C GLY A 274 -6.05 -41.10 13.28
N ARG A 275 -7.21 -41.01 13.94
CA ARG A 275 -8.44 -41.75 13.57
C ARG A 275 -9.36 -40.96 12.63
N GLY A 276 -8.85 -39.87 12.08
CA GLY A 276 -9.57 -39.03 11.11
C GLY A 276 -9.46 -39.59 9.68
N TYR A 277 -9.87 -38.76 8.73
CA TYR A 277 -9.79 -39.05 7.28
C TYR A 277 -9.48 -37.77 6.50
N PRO A 278 -9.03 -37.83 5.26
CA PRO A 278 -8.88 -39.01 4.39
C PRO A 278 -7.54 -39.75 4.56
N ARG A 279 -6.52 -39.12 5.14
CA ARG A 279 -5.15 -39.63 5.17
C ARG A 279 -4.78 -40.33 6.50
N GLY A 280 -5.55 -40.11 7.54
CA GLY A 280 -5.24 -40.61 8.88
C GLY A 280 -4.02 -39.95 9.52
N LEU A 281 -3.81 -38.66 9.21
CA LEU A 281 -2.73 -37.89 9.80
C LEU A 281 -2.94 -37.74 11.31
N ALA A 282 -1.81 -37.70 12.03
CA ALA A 282 -1.87 -37.57 13.50
C ALA A 282 -1.02 -36.37 13.98
N ARG A 283 -1.45 -35.75 15.06
CA ARG A 283 -0.69 -34.71 15.76
C ARG A 283 -0.29 -33.55 14.85
N HIS A 284 1.01 -33.23 14.84
CA HIS A 284 1.56 -32.10 14.10
C HIS A 284 1.72 -32.34 12.60
N ASP A 285 1.49 -33.55 12.10
CA ASP A 285 1.39 -33.82 10.66
C ASP A 285 0.13 -33.19 10.06
N ILE A 286 -0.87 -32.90 10.89
CA ILE A 286 -2.06 -32.15 10.50
C ILE A 286 -1.71 -30.66 10.48
N HIS A 287 -2.01 -29.99 9.37
CA HIS A 287 -1.79 -28.54 9.24
C HIS A 287 -2.43 -27.77 10.40
N ILE A 288 -1.70 -26.78 10.97
CA ILE A 288 -2.17 -26.02 12.13
C ILE A 288 -3.56 -25.40 11.92
N GLY A 289 -3.81 -24.83 10.72
CA GLY A 289 -5.12 -24.28 10.37
C GLY A 289 -6.26 -25.31 10.44
N ALA A 290 -6.01 -26.56 10.05
CA ALA A 290 -7.00 -27.64 10.15
C ALA A 290 -7.23 -28.06 11.61
N ARG A 291 -6.19 -28.06 12.45
CA ARG A 291 -6.31 -28.34 13.89
C ARG A 291 -7.15 -27.27 14.60
N ILE A 292 -6.93 -25.98 14.25
CA ILE A 292 -7.71 -24.84 14.78
C ILE A 292 -9.15 -24.91 14.29
N PHE A 293 -9.34 -25.15 12.99
CA PHE A 293 -10.64 -25.28 12.36
C PHE A 293 -11.50 -26.37 13.05
N ALA A 294 -10.94 -27.54 13.34
CA ALA A 294 -11.67 -28.66 13.95
C ALA A 294 -12.33 -28.29 15.30
N VAL A 295 -11.66 -27.44 16.10
CA VAL A 295 -12.23 -26.92 17.37
C VAL A 295 -13.35 -25.93 17.09
N ALA A 296 -13.12 -24.98 16.15
CA ALA A 296 -14.08 -23.95 15.78
C ALA A 296 -15.35 -24.52 15.16
N ASP A 297 -15.22 -25.48 14.25
CA ASP A 297 -16.34 -26.19 13.62
C ASP A 297 -17.16 -26.97 14.63
N THR A 298 -16.51 -27.69 15.53
CA THR A 298 -17.20 -28.45 16.62
C THR A 298 -17.96 -27.50 17.53
N LEU A 299 -17.36 -26.35 17.91
CA LEU A 299 -18.06 -25.35 18.71
C LEU A 299 -19.33 -24.87 18.02
N ASP A 300 -19.23 -24.49 16.73
CA ASP A 300 -20.40 -24.03 15.97
C ASP A 300 -21.44 -25.15 15.81
N ALA A 301 -21.01 -26.35 15.46
CA ALA A 301 -21.89 -27.50 15.33
C ALA A 301 -22.64 -27.85 16.63
N MET A 302 -22.04 -27.62 17.79
CA MET A 302 -22.66 -27.87 19.07
C MET A 302 -23.60 -26.76 19.54
N THR A 303 -23.25 -25.49 19.26
CA THR A 303 -23.98 -24.31 19.78
C THR A 303 -25.00 -23.73 18.81
N SER A 304 -25.11 -24.26 17.59
CA SER A 304 -26.09 -23.85 16.58
C SER A 304 -27.26 -24.81 16.47
N ASP A 305 -28.46 -24.26 16.24
CA ASP A 305 -29.66 -25.05 15.98
C ASP A 305 -29.53 -25.73 14.61
N ARG A 306 -29.82 -27.01 14.54
CA ARG A 306 -29.91 -27.79 13.29
C ARG A 306 -31.34 -28.31 13.11
N PRO A 307 -31.79 -28.64 11.91
CA PRO A 307 -33.18 -29.07 11.68
C PRO A 307 -33.67 -30.18 12.60
N TYR A 308 -32.76 -31.01 13.11
CA TYR A 308 -33.08 -32.19 13.94
C TYR A 308 -32.61 -32.09 15.37
N ARG A 309 -31.92 -30.97 15.78
CA ARG A 309 -31.36 -30.83 17.12
C ARG A 309 -31.18 -29.34 17.49
N LYS A 310 -31.66 -28.97 18.68
CA LYS A 310 -31.31 -27.67 19.27
C LYS A 310 -29.84 -27.61 19.67
N GLY A 311 -29.23 -26.47 19.51
CA GLY A 311 -27.88 -26.21 19.99
C GLY A 311 -27.78 -26.34 21.50
N THR A 312 -26.64 -26.78 21.99
CA THR A 312 -26.31 -26.79 23.41
C THR A 312 -25.75 -25.44 23.88
N THR A 313 -25.57 -25.29 25.19
CA THR A 313 -24.94 -24.08 25.76
C THR A 313 -23.45 -24.03 25.42
N PHE A 314 -22.87 -22.82 25.42
CA PHE A 314 -21.42 -22.67 25.27
C PHE A 314 -20.64 -23.40 26.35
N ALA A 315 -21.11 -23.37 27.60
CA ALA A 315 -20.51 -24.10 28.71
C ALA A 315 -20.36 -25.60 28.43
N ASN A 316 -21.43 -26.26 27.96
CA ASN A 316 -21.41 -27.69 27.61
C ASN A 316 -20.48 -27.97 26.40
N ALA A 317 -20.44 -27.08 25.41
CA ALA A 317 -19.56 -27.23 24.26
C ALA A 317 -18.08 -27.09 24.65
N ILE A 318 -17.75 -26.14 25.54
CA ILE A 318 -16.41 -25.94 26.09
C ILE A 318 -15.95 -27.16 26.85
N GLU A 319 -16.82 -27.72 27.72
CA GLU A 319 -16.52 -28.95 28.51
C GLU A 319 -16.23 -30.13 27.58
N GLU A 320 -17.05 -30.34 26.54
CA GLU A 320 -16.88 -31.45 25.61
C GLU A 320 -15.59 -31.28 24.78
N ILE A 321 -15.30 -30.08 24.27
CA ILE A 321 -14.06 -29.79 23.53
C ILE A 321 -12.85 -30.03 24.44
N HIS A 322 -12.88 -29.56 25.68
CA HIS A 322 -11.82 -29.79 26.65
C HIS A 322 -11.61 -31.29 26.90
N ARG A 323 -12.68 -32.05 27.12
CA ARG A 323 -12.63 -33.51 27.33
C ARG A 323 -12.01 -34.26 26.16
N CYS A 324 -12.21 -33.78 24.93
CA CYS A 324 -11.67 -34.39 23.70
C CYS A 324 -10.25 -33.92 23.35
N GLY A 325 -9.61 -33.07 24.16
CA GLY A 325 -8.23 -32.67 24.02
C GLY A 325 -7.27 -33.87 24.04
N GLY A 326 -6.28 -33.91 23.15
CA GLY A 326 -5.34 -35.02 23.00
C GLY A 326 -5.89 -36.23 22.22
N THR A 327 -7.18 -36.26 21.90
CA THR A 327 -7.80 -37.29 21.06
C THR A 327 -8.33 -36.70 19.75
N GLN A 328 -9.47 -36.06 19.76
CA GLN A 328 -10.00 -35.38 18.56
C GLN A 328 -9.25 -34.11 18.28
N PHE A 329 -8.94 -33.32 19.29
CA PHE A 329 -8.37 -31.98 19.16
C PHE A 329 -6.92 -31.90 19.68
N ASP A 330 -6.18 -31.01 19.10
CA ASP A 330 -4.85 -30.63 19.57
C ASP A 330 -4.93 -29.95 20.94
N PRO A 331 -4.21 -30.45 21.97
CA PRO A 331 -4.22 -29.85 23.31
C PRO A 331 -3.78 -28.37 23.34
N GLU A 332 -2.86 -27.96 22.46
CA GLU A 332 -2.39 -26.57 22.38
C GLU A 332 -3.50 -25.66 21.83
N VAL A 333 -4.22 -26.12 20.81
CA VAL A 333 -5.38 -25.40 20.26
C VAL A 333 -6.53 -25.33 21.28
N VAL A 334 -6.80 -26.44 21.99
CA VAL A 334 -7.81 -26.46 23.06
C VAL A 334 -7.44 -25.46 24.16
N LYS A 335 -6.18 -25.39 24.56
CA LYS A 335 -5.73 -24.40 25.54
C LYS A 335 -5.99 -22.94 25.02
N ALA A 336 -5.60 -22.62 23.80
CA ALA A 336 -5.85 -21.31 23.21
C ALA A 336 -7.36 -20.98 23.12
N PHE A 337 -8.19 -21.98 22.81
CA PHE A 337 -9.64 -21.86 22.81
C PHE A 337 -10.21 -21.57 24.21
N LEU A 338 -9.72 -22.25 25.23
CA LEU A 338 -10.14 -22.02 26.64
C LEU A 338 -9.71 -20.63 27.13
N ASP A 339 -8.58 -20.13 26.69
CA ASP A 339 -8.09 -18.78 27.03
C ASP A 339 -9.03 -17.66 26.52
N ILE A 340 -9.85 -17.89 25.47
CA ILE A 340 -10.89 -16.96 25.01
C ILE A 340 -12.03 -16.87 26.03
N GLY A 341 -12.38 -17.97 26.65
CA GLY A 341 -13.45 -18.09 27.63
C GLY A 341 -14.86 -17.97 27.04
N GLU A 342 -15.87 -18.40 27.83
CA GLU A 342 -17.27 -18.40 27.38
C GLU A 342 -17.76 -17.02 26.94
N VAL A 343 -17.46 -15.99 27.73
CA VAL A 343 -17.88 -14.60 27.45
C VAL A 343 -17.28 -14.08 26.12
N GLY A 344 -16.01 -14.39 25.84
CA GLY A 344 -15.38 -14.03 24.59
C GLY A 344 -16.03 -14.71 23.39
N LEU A 345 -16.32 -16.01 23.49
CA LEU A 345 -16.96 -16.76 22.42
C LEU A 345 -18.40 -16.30 22.15
N MET A 346 -19.17 -15.99 23.20
CA MET A 346 -20.51 -15.42 23.07
C MET A 346 -20.49 -14.06 22.40
N LYS A 347 -19.54 -13.20 22.78
CA LYS A 347 -19.36 -11.87 22.19
C LYS A 347 -19.04 -11.97 20.70
N ILE A 348 -18.19 -12.89 20.26
CA ILE A 348 -17.90 -13.12 18.84
C ILE A 348 -19.22 -13.40 18.08
N LYS A 349 -20.07 -14.27 18.60
CA LYS A 349 -21.37 -14.60 17.99
C LYS A 349 -22.30 -13.39 17.92
N GLU A 350 -22.38 -12.61 19.00
CA GLU A 350 -23.22 -11.41 19.08
C GLU A 350 -22.75 -10.33 18.11
N ASP A 351 -21.45 -10.07 18.04
CA ASP A 351 -20.85 -9.10 17.14
C ASP A 351 -21.10 -9.46 15.67
N MET A 352 -21.06 -10.76 15.33
CA MET A 352 -21.39 -11.21 13.97
C MET A 352 -22.85 -10.95 13.61
N VAL A 353 -23.78 -11.29 14.54
CA VAL A 353 -25.21 -11.02 14.32
C VAL A 353 -25.47 -9.53 14.17
N ALA A 354 -24.82 -8.68 14.96
CA ALA A 354 -24.93 -7.23 14.87
C ALA A 354 -24.40 -6.70 13.52
N ARG A 355 -23.20 -7.12 13.09
CA ARG A 355 -22.61 -6.76 11.78
C ARG A 355 -23.53 -7.14 10.62
N LYS A 356 -24.10 -8.33 10.66
CA LYS A 356 -25.04 -8.82 9.63
C LYS A 356 -26.31 -7.98 9.55
N LYS A 357 -26.88 -7.59 10.70
CA LYS A 357 -28.06 -6.71 10.73
C LYS A 357 -27.75 -5.33 10.14
N ILE A 358 -26.57 -4.77 10.48
CA ILE A 358 -26.12 -3.48 9.92
C ILE A 358 -25.92 -3.58 8.41
N ALA A 359 -25.25 -4.65 7.91
CA ALA A 359 -25.04 -4.86 6.48
C ALA A 359 -26.35 -5.04 5.71
N ALA A 360 -27.31 -5.79 6.28
CA ALA A 360 -28.64 -5.97 5.68
C ALA A 360 -29.41 -4.66 5.60
N ALA A 361 -29.38 -3.86 6.67
CA ALA A 361 -30.01 -2.54 6.70
C ALA A 361 -29.38 -1.58 5.68
N ALA A 362 -28.04 -1.55 5.57
CA ALA A 362 -27.34 -0.75 4.58
C ALA A 362 -27.68 -1.17 3.15
N LYS A 363 -27.74 -2.48 2.88
CA LYS A 363 -28.14 -3.02 1.56
C LYS A 363 -29.59 -2.65 1.20
N ALA A 364 -30.49 -2.72 2.17
CA ALA A 364 -31.90 -2.33 1.99
C ALA A 364 -32.02 -0.82 1.73
N ALA A 365 -31.28 0.01 2.46
CA ALA A 365 -31.23 1.46 2.25
C ALA A 365 -30.68 1.84 0.88
N ALA A 366 -29.60 1.19 0.45
CA ALA A 366 -29.02 1.40 -0.89
C ALA A 366 -29.97 0.97 -2.01
N ALA A 367 -30.69 -0.16 -1.85
CA ALA A 367 -31.70 -0.61 -2.80
C ALA A 367 -32.89 0.38 -2.89
N ALA A 368 -33.34 0.90 -1.74
CA ALA A 368 -34.40 1.90 -1.68
C ALA A 368 -33.98 3.23 -2.33
N ALA A 369 -32.76 3.71 -2.07
CA ALA A 369 -32.21 4.92 -2.69
C ALA A 369 -32.11 4.78 -4.23
N LYS A 370 -31.63 3.62 -4.69
CA LYS A 370 -31.56 3.29 -6.13
C LYS A 370 -32.96 3.25 -6.77
N ALA A 371 -33.95 2.69 -6.08
CA ALA A 371 -35.35 2.67 -6.54
C ALA A 371 -36.00 4.06 -6.58
N ALA A 372 -35.55 4.96 -5.68
CA ALA A 372 -35.98 6.36 -5.61
C ALA A 372 -35.23 7.28 -6.60
N GLY A 373 -34.29 6.78 -7.40
CA GLY A 373 -33.48 7.58 -8.34
C GLY A 373 -32.48 8.51 -7.68
N ILE A 374 -32.15 8.26 -6.40
CA ILE A 374 -31.18 9.04 -5.64
C ILE A 374 -29.79 8.43 -5.89
N GLU A 375 -28.88 9.24 -6.43
CA GLU A 375 -27.48 8.86 -6.61
C GLU A 375 -26.82 8.73 -5.22
N VAL A 376 -26.51 7.49 -4.83
CA VAL A 376 -25.81 7.22 -3.56
C VAL A 376 -24.34 7.52 -3.78
N VAL A 377 -23.89 8.67 -3.27
CA VAL A 377 -22.46 8.98 -3.17
C VAL A 377 -21.85 8.00 -2.17
N ASP A 378 -20.89 7.19 -2.60
CA ASP A 378 -20.16 6.31 -1.70
C ASP A 378 -19.61 7.11 -0.50
N PRO A 379 -19.79 6.64 0.74
CA PRO A 379 -19.22 7.31 1.90
C PRO A 379 -17.71 7.45 1.74
N PRO A 380 -17.10 8.55 2.21
CA PRO A 380 -15.66 8.74 2.14
C PRO A 380 -14.97 7.56 2.81
N LYS A 381 -14.09 6.89 2.05
CA LYS A 381 -13.28 5.77 2.57
C LYS A 381 -12.53 6.28 3.80
N THR A 382 -12.82 5.74 4.97
CA THR A 382 -12.08 6.03 6.20
C THR A 382 -10.59 5.76 5.96
N PRO A 383 -9.69 6.69 6.35
CA PRO A 383 -8.27 6.40 6.27
C PRO A 383 -7.95 5.23 7.22
N ASP A 384 -7.27 4.22 6.69
CA ASP A 384 -6.76 3.10 7.46
C ASP A 384 -5.94 3.66 8.65
N ALA A 385 -6.34 3.28 9.84
CA ALA A 385 -5.52 3.51 11.03
C ALA A 385 -4.23 2.70 10.87
N ALA A 386 -3.09 3.41 10.95
CA ALA A 386 -1.74 2.93 10.82
C ALA A 386 -1.36 1.89 11.88
#